data_ddb55d1128a9919ad4882fc53b69d5a9
#
_entry.id   ddb55d1128a9919ad4882fc53b69d5a9
#
_cell.length_a   1.000
_cell.length_b   1.000
_cell.length_c   1.000
_cell.angle_alpha   90.00
_cell.angle_beta   90.00
_cell.angle_gamma   90.00
#
_symmetry.space_group_name_H-M   'P 1'
#
loop_
_entity.id
_entity.type
_entity.pdbx_description
1 polymer ?
#
loop_
_entity_poly.entity_id
_entity_poly.type
_entity_poly.pdbx_seq_one_letter_code
_entity_poly.pdbx_strand_id
1 'polypeptide(L)'
;ELDVVSNVETFYITALAMQKTVNLLDSTLIRMEDLYESTSKAVEAGAVEQTNADQLMVQIASVKSSIKATRRSLDLIYNSLALQMAVGSDVKLVLTDNLDELLNVEDAVALLESDFNLNSNYSYQLAQKNVELEKKNVIMAGMAYVPTISAFYQYSSPNKYFSGSSPMEQQMGVVGATLSIPLWSSGKRAAAITEKKLAVMSAQN
;
A
#
# COMPACT_ATOMS: atom_id res chain seq x y z
N GLU A 1 -3.87 -4.36 -7.36
CA GLU A 1 -2.80 -4.94 -8.22
C GLU A 1 -1.70 -3.91 -8.49
N LEU A 2 -2.03 -2.68 -8.93
CA LEU A 2 -1.03 -1.62 -9.18
C LEU A 2 -0.20 -1.27 -7.95
N ASP A 3 -0.81 -1.17 -6.79
CA ASP A 3 -0.10 -0.89 -5.53
C ASP A 3 0.92 -1.99 -5.20
N VAL A 4 0.57 -3.26 -5.50
CA VAL A 4 1.49 -4.38 -5.29
C VAL A 4 2.68 -4.29 -6.24
N VAL A 5 2.44 -4.00 -7.53
CA VAL A 5 3.52 -3.82 -8.52
C VAL A 5 4.44 -2.68 -8.12
N SER A 6 3.88 -1.52 -7.78
CA SER A 6 4.67 -0.35 -7.33
C SER A 6 5.46 -0.63 -6.06
N ASN A 7 4.89 -1.37 -5.11
CA ASN A 7 5.60 -1.78 -3.90
C ASN A 7 6.75 -2.75 -4.21
N VAL A 8 6.53 -3.73 -5.08
CA VAL A 8 7.59 -4.68 -5.51
C VAL A 8 8.73 -3.92 -6.19
N GLU A 9 8.44 -3.01 -7.12
CA GLU A 9 9.44 -2.16 -7.77
C GLU A 9 10.22 -1.32 -6.76
N THR A 10 9.53 -0.70 -5.80
CA THR A 10 10.15 0.10 -4.74
C THR A 10 11.08 -0.73 -3.87
N PHE A 11 10.64 -1.90 -3.42
CA PHE A 11 11.48 -2.81 -2.62
C PHE A 11 12.67 -3.34 -3.44
N TYR A 12 12.46 -3.61 -4.73
CA TYR A 12 13.53 -4.08 -5.62
C TYR A 12 14.63 -3.03 -5.78
N ILE A 13 14.27 -1.80 -6.13
CA ILE A 13 15.23 -0.69 -6.27
C ILE A 13 15.93 -0.40 -4.93
N THR A 14 15.19 -0.44 -3.81
CA THR A 14 15.75 -0.23 -2.48
C THR A 14 16.75 -1.34 -2.13
N ALA A 15 16.46 -2.59 -2.48
CA ALA A 15 17.36 -3.72 -2.26
C ALA A 15 18.66 -3.57 -3.07
N LEU A 16 18.58 -3.16 -4.35
CA LEU A 16 19.74 -2.87 -5.19
C LEU A 16 20.59 -1.74 -4.60
N ALA A 17 19.97 -0.66 -4.15
CA ALA A 17 20.67 0.47 -3.53
C ALA A 17 21.38 0.05 -2.23
N MET A 18 20.73 -0.76 -1.40
CA MET A 18 21.35 -1.29 -0.18
C MET A 18 22.48 -2.29 -0.47
N GLN A 19 22.33 -3.13 -1.49
CA GLN A 19 23.41 -4.04 -1.91
C GLN A 19 24.63 -3.24 -2.38
N LYS A 20 24.43 -2.17 -3.16
CA LYS A 20 25.51 -1.26 -3.58
C LYS A 20 26.16 -0.58 -2.37
N THR A 21 25.36 -0.17 -1.39
CA THR A 21 25.84 0.42 -0.13
C THR A 21 26.70 -0.56 0.65
N VAL A 22 26.30 -1.83 0.77
CA VAL A 22 27.11 -2.88 1.42
C VAL A 22 28.45 -3.04 0.71
N ASN A 23 28.46 -3.14 -0.62
CA ASN A 23 29.69 -3.27 -1.41
C ASN A 23 30.63 -2.05 -1.24
N LEU A 24 30.06 -0.84 -1.15
CA LEU A 24 30.82 0.37 -0.88
C LEU A 24 31.44 0.36 0.51
N LEU A 25 30.68 -0.04 1.52
CA LEU A 25 31.16 -0.15 2.90
C LEU A 25 32.22 -1.24 3.05
N ASP A 26 32.06 -2.39 2.38
CA ASP A 26 33.08 -3.45 2.37
C ASP A 26 34.38 -2.96 1.71
N SER A 27 34.30 -2.22 0.59
CA SER A 27 35.45 -1.61 -0.07
C SER A 27 36.11 -0.53 0.81
N THR A 28 35.31 0.24 1.54
CA THR A 28 35.81 1.23 2.50
C THR A 28 36.53 0.55 3.66
N LEU A 29 35.97 -0.53 4.17
CA LEU A 29 36.58 -1.33 5.25
C LEU A 29 37.96 -1.83 4.85
N ILE A 30 38.12 -2.41 3.67
CA ILE A 30 39.41 -2.89 3.17
C ILE A 30 40.45 -1.74 3.15
N ARG A 31 40.07 -0.59 2.60
CA ARG A 31 40.99 0.59 2.55
C ARG A 31 41.37 1.10 3.94
N MET A 32 40.43 1.05 4.90
CA MET A 32 40.70 1.47 6.27
C MET A 32 41.60 0.47 6.99
N GLU A 33 41.47 -0.84 6.73
CA GLU A 33 42.35 -1.87 7.27
C GLU A 33 43.78 -1.72 6.71
N ASP A 34 43.92 -1.44 5.40
CA ASP A 34 45.22 -1.17 4.77
C ASP A 34 45.88 0.09 5.37
N LEU A 35 45.04 1.15 5.59
CA LEU A 35 45.53 2.39 6.21
C LEU A 35 45.97 2.15 7.65
N TYR A 36 45.22 1.36 8.42
CA TYR A 36 45.58 1.00 9.79
C TYR A 36 46.90 0.23 9.83
N GLU A 37 47.10 -0.74 8.93
CA GLU A 37 48.35 -1.51 8.86
C GLU A 37 49.53 -0.57 8.56
N SER A 38 49.38 0.37 7.60
CA SER A 38 50.44 1.34 7.26
C SER A 38 50.73 2.31 8.42
N THR A 39 49.67 2.76 9.12
CA THR A 39 49.81 3.68 10.25
C THR A 39 50.47 2.96 11.44
N SER A 40 50.11 1.69 11.70
CA SER A 40 50.71 0.87 12.75
C SER A 40 52.21 0.70 12.54
N LYS A 41 52.65 0.43 11.32
CA LYS A 41 54.09 0.37 10.96
C LYS A 41 54.80 1.71 11.19
N ALA A 42 54.12 2.82 10.88
CA ALA A 42 54.67 4.18 11.11
C ALA A 42 54.77 4.50 12.60
N VAL A 43 53.84 4.03 13.42
CA VAL A 43 53.89 4.12 14.89
C VAL A 43 55.09 3.32 15.44
N GLU A 44 55.27 2.07 14.99
CA GLU A 44 56.41 1.20 15.38
C GLU A 44 57.77 1.87 15.03
N ALA A 45 57.83 2.59 13.90
CA ALA A 45 58.98 3.35 13.49
C ALA A 45 59.15 4.70 14.24
N GLY A 46 58.21 5.04 15.14
CA GLY A 46 58.23 6.29 15.92
C GLY A 46 57.89 7.56 15.08
N ALA A 47 57.38 7.41 13.88
CA ALA A 47 57.05 8.50 12.98
C ALA A 47 55.67 9.12 13.24
N VAL A 48 54.75 8.38 13.90
CA VAL A 48 53.35 8.77 14.16
C VAL A 48 53.00 8.37 15.59
N GLU A 49 52.07 9.11 16.22
CA GLU A 49 51.57 8.79 17.55
C GLU A 49 50.61 7.58 17.54
N GLN A 50 50.64 6.77 18.62
CA GLN A 50 49.75 5.60 18.80
C GLN A 50 48.29 6.01 18.68
N THR A 51 47.90 7.18 19.15
CA THR A 51 46.53 7.72 19.11
C THR A 51 45.92 7.72 17.69
N ASN A 52 46.72 7.89 16.65
CA ASN A 52 46.24 7.82 15.26
C ASN A 52 45.81 6.41 14.84
N ALA A 53 46.59 5.40 15.25
CA ALA A 53 46.25 3.99 15.03
C ALA A 53 44.97 3.61 15.81
N ASP A 54 44.86 4.04 17.07
CA ASP A 54 43.69 3.79 17.90
C ASP A 54 42.41 4.42 17.34
N GLN A 55 42.50 5.64 16.80
CA GLN A 55 41.38 6.28 16.11
C GLN A 55 40.92 5.51 14.89
N LEU A 56 41.85 5.01 14.07
CA LEU A 56 41.52 4.17 12.92
C LEU A 56 40.84 2.87 13.34
N MET A 57 41.32 2.24 14.44
CA MET A 57 40.67 1.03 14.96
C MET A 57 39.22 1.29 15.38
N VAL A 58 38.92 2.41 16.02
CA VAL A 58 37.56 2.79 16.39
C VAL A 58 36.71 3.03 15.13
N GLN A 59 37.24 3.67 14.11
CA GLN A 59 36.52 3.90 12.83
C GLN A 59 36.25 2.57 12.11
N ILE A 60 37.22 1.66 12.04
CA ILE A 60 37.05 0.32 11.49
C ILE A 60 35.94 -0.46 12.23
N ALA A 61 35.91 -0.40 13.55
CA ALA A 61 34.85 -1.03 14.35
C ALA A 61 33.47 -0.42 14.03
N SER A 62 33.38 0.89 13.83
CA SER A 62 32.16 1.60 13.42
C SER A 62 31.69 1.16 12.03
N VAL A 63 32.60 1.09 11.04
CA VAL A 63 32.27 0.63 9.68
C VAL A 63 31.83 -0.83 9.71
N LYS A 64 32.51 -1.72 10.43
CA LYS A 64 32.07 -3.11 10.61
C LYS A 64 30.68 -3.22 11.21
N SER A 65 30.35 -2.35 12.16
CA SER A 65 29.02 -2.27 12.77
C SER A 65 27.96 -1.83 11.75
N SER A 66 28.30 -0.83 10.95
CA SER A 66 27.43 -0.31 9.87
C SER A 66 27.15 -1.36 8.80
N ILE A 67 28.18 -2.12 8.38
CA ILE A 67 28.01 -3.23 7.43
C ILE A 67 27.01 -4.26 7.98
N LYS A 68 27.17 -4.67 9.25
CA LYS A 68 26.26 -5.62 9.88
C LYS A 68 24.82 -5.08 9.95
N ALA A 69 24.66 -3.81 10.26
CA ALA A 69 23.34 -3.16 10.29
C ALA A 69 22.70 -3.12 8.89
N THR A 70 23.46 -2.69 7.88
CA THR A 70 22.97 -2.60 6.49
C THR A 70 22.62 -3.98 5.92
N ARG A 71 23.42 -5.01 6.20
CA ARG A 71 23.11 -6.39 5.78
C ARG A 71 21.80 -6.89 6.41
N ARG A 72 21.58 -6.65 7.72
CA ARG A 72 20.30 -7.00 8.36
C ARG A 72 19.11 -6.26 7.74
N SER A 73 19.28 -4.99 7.39
CA SER A 73 18.24 -4.22 6.71
C SER A 73 17.96 -4.77 5.31
N LEU A 74 19.01 -5.19 4.59
CA LEU A 74 18.88 -5.83 3.28
C LEU A 74 18.11 -7.15 3.38
N ASP A 75 18.40 -7.99 4.39
CA ASP A 75 17.69 -9.24 4.65
C ASP A 75 16.19 -8.99 4.91
N LEU A 76 15.86 -7.93 5.67
CA LEU A 76 14.47 -7.53 5.90
C LEU A 76 13.77 -7.13 4.60
N ILE A 77 14.45 -6.41 3.69
CA ILE A 77 13.88 -6.02 2.39
C ILE A 77 13.68 -7.25 1.51
N TYR A 78 14.62 -8.19 1.47
CA TYR A 78 14.43 -9.45 0.75
C TYR A 78 13.23 -10.24 1.26
N ASN A 79 13.04 -10.31 2.59
CA ASN A 79 11.87 -10.96 3.17
C ASN A 79 10.57 -10.23 2.81
N SER A 80 10.58 -8.90 2.80
CA SER A 80 9.43 -8.10 2.39
C SER A 80 9.10 -8.30 0.91
N LEU A 81 10.13 -8.37 0.06
CA LEU A 81 9.99 -8.63 -1.37
C LEU A 81 9.42 -10.04 -1.62
N ALA A 82 9.94 -11.06 -0.93
CA ALA A 82 9.43 -12.42 -1.00
C ALA A 82 7.95 -12.50 -0.59
N LEU A 83 7.58 -11.79 0.47
CA LEU A 83 6.19 -11.72 0.95
C LEU A 83 5.27 -11.05 -0.09
N GLN A 84 5.69 -9.94 -0.70
CA GLN A 84 4.90 -9.24 -1.73
C GLN A 84 4.71 -10.10 -2.98
N MET A 85 5.72 -10.87 -3.36
CA MET A 85 5.65 -11.80 -4.48
C MET A 85 4.93 -13.12 -4.14
N ALA A 86 4.47 -13.31 -2.89
CA ALA A 86 3.91 -14.55 -2.37
C ALA A 86 4.81 -15.78 -2.58
N VAL A 87 6.14 -15.58 -2.53
CA VAL A 87 7.13 -16.65 -2.61
C VAL A 87 7.46 -17.13 -1.21
N GLY A 88 7.65 -18.45 -1.04
CA GLY A 88 7.99 -19.04 0.26
C GLY A 88 9.30 -18.49 0.83
N SER A 89 9.39 -18.39 2.15
CA SER A 89 10.58 -17.88 2.87
C SER A 89 11.87 -18.68 2.64
N ASP A 90 11.76 -19.86 2.06
CA ASP A 90 12.90 -20.75 1.79
C ASP A 90 13.59 -20.43 0.46
N VAL A 91 13.01 -19.51 -0.35
CA VAL A 91 13.56 -19.12 -1.65
C VAL A 91 14.56 -18.00 -1.45
N LYS A 92 15.81 -18.25 -1.83
CA LYS A 92 16.85 -17.22 -1.84
C LYS A 92 16.69 -16.34 -3.08
N LEU A 93 16.30 -15.10 -2.87
CA LEU A 93 16.24 -14.11 -3.93
C LEU A 93 17.63 -13.62 -4.29
N VAL A 94 17.91 -13.53 -5.59
CA VAL A 94 19.15 -12.96 -6.14
C VAL A 94 18.74 -11.86 -7.11
N LEU A 95 19.21 -10.65 -6.86
CA LEU A 95 19.02 -9.52 -7.77
C LEU A 95 20.08 -9.57 -8.86
N THR A 96 19.66 -9.46 -10.11
CA THR A 96 20.55 -9.59 -11.29
C THR A 96 20.90 -8.24 -11.91
N ASP A 97 20.08 -7.23 -11.66
CA ASP A 97 20.23 -5.93 -12.30
C ASP A 97 21.26 -5.06 -11.59
N ASN A 98 21.83 -4.12 -12.35
CA ASN A 98 22.73 -3.11 -11.82
C ASN A 98 21.97 -1.78 -11.65
N LEU A 99 22.05 -1.18 -10.46
CA LEU A 99 21.39 0.08 -10.18
C LEU A 99 21.80 1.21 -11.15
N ASP A 100 23.06 1.22 -11.58
CA ASP A 100 23.58 2.28 -12.49
C ASP A 100 22.98 2.18 -13.90
N GLU A 101 22.61 0.96 -14.34
CA GLU A 101 21.95 0.73 -15.64
C GLU A 101 20.46 1.10 -15.58
N LEU A 102 19.81 0.89 -14.43
CA LEU A 102 18.41 1.26 -14.22
C LEU A 102 18.21 2.78 -14.07
N LEU A 103 19.22 3.51 -13.61
CA LEU A 103 19.18 4.97 -13.43
C LEU A 103 19.69 5.71 -14.69
N ASN A 104 19.19 5.33 -15.86
CA ASN A 104 19.53 6.04 -17.09
C ASN A 104 18.84 7.41 -17.12
N VAL A 105 19.65 8.47 -17.01
CA VAL A 105 19.15 9.86 -16.99
C VAL A 105 18.52 10.24 -18.34
N GLU A 106 18.99 9.66 -19.45
CA GLU A 106 18.47 9.94 -20.78
C GLU A 106 17.02 9.45 -20.94
N ASP A 107 16.69 8.27 -20.39
CA ASP A 107 15.33 7.74 -20.40
C ASP A 107 14.40 8.57 -19.50
N ALA A 108 14.90 9.08 -18.38
CA ALA A 108 14.14 9.96 -17.49
C ALA A 108 13.80 11.30 -18.16
N VAL A 109 14.74 11.87 -18.92
CA VAL A 109 14.51 13.11 -19.69
C VAL A 109 13.53 12.87 -20.82
N ALA A 110 13.65 11.76 -21.55
CA ALA A 110 12.71 11.39 -22.61
C ALA A 110 11.28 11.19 -22.08
N LEU A 111 11.13 10.63 -20.87
CA LEU A 111 9.83 10.52 -20.19
C LEU A 111 9.24 11.88 -19.83
N LEU A 112 10.06 12.85 -19.41
CA LEU A 112 9.61 14.20 -19.09
C LEU A 112 9.19 14.99 -20.34
N GLU A 113 9.78 14.70 -21.50
CA GLU A 113 9.45 15.32 -22.78
C GLU A 113 8.26 14.63 -23.49
N SER A 114 7.85 13.45 -23.04
CA SER A 114 6.72 12.74 -23.60
C SER A 114 5.39 13.37 -23.24
N ASP A 115 4.44 13.41 -24.18
CA ASP A 115 3.07 13.89 -23.93
C ASP A 115 2.38 13.00 -22.87
N PHE A 116 2.06 13.59 -21.73
CA PHE A 116 1.36 12.91 -20.65
C PHE A 116 -0.12 12.70 -20.99
N ASN A 117 -0.52 11.45 -21.22
CA ASN A 117 -1.92 11.10 -21.46
C ASN A 117 -2.63 10.81 -20.12
N LEU A 118 -3.38 11.80 -19.63
CA LEU A 118 -4.20 11.68 -18.40
C LEU A 118 -5.15 10.47 -18.43
N ASN A 119 -5.70 10.13 -19.62
CA ASN A 119 -6.65 9.04 -19.73
C ASN A 119 -6.02 7.64 -19.57
N SER A 120 -4.71 7.51 -19.70
CA SER A 120 -4.00 6.27 -19.42
C SER A 120 -3.66 6.08 -17.93
N ASN A 121 -3.81 7.13 -17.12
CA ASN A 121 -3.54 7.08 -15.69
C ASN A 121 -4.74 6.49 -14.93
N TYR A 122 -4.52 5.35 -14.28
CA TYR A 122 -5.59 4.64 -13.54
C TYR A 122 -6.14 5.44 -12.35
N SER A 123 -5.31 6.24 -11.67
CA SER A 123 -5.76 7.10 -10.58
C SER A 123 -6.72 8.18 -11.10
N TYR A 124 -6.43 8.74 -12.27
CA TYR A 124 -7.33 9.69 -12.92
C TYR A 124 -8.65 9.04 -13.35
N GLN A 125 -8.59 7.83 -13.94
CA GLN A 125 -9.80 7.07 -14.29
C GLN A 125 -10.64 6.75 -13.05
N LEU A 126 -9.99 6.39 -11.94
CA LEU A 126 -10.67 6.12 -10.67
C LEU A 126 -11.35 7.39 -10.14
N ALA A 127 -10.67 8.54 -10.18
CA ALA A 127 -11.25 9.82 -9.79
C ALA A 127 -12.46 10.20 -10.67
N GLN A 128 -12.37 10.00 -12.00
CA GLN A 128 -13.51 10.18 -12.90
C GLN A 128 -14.69 9.28 -12.56
N LYS A 129 -14.42 8.00 -12.26
CA LYS A 129 -15.46 7.05 -11.87
C LYS A 129 -16.10 7.40 -10.53
N ASN A 130 -15.32 7.95 -9.60
CA ASN A 130 -15.85 8.44 -8.34
C ASN A 130 -16.80 9.64 -8.54
N VAL A 131 -16.44 10.59 -9.40
CA VAL A 131 -17.33 11.70 -9.77
C VAL A 131 -18.62 11.19 -10.42
N GLU A 132 -18.53 10.18 -11.31
CA GLU A 132 -19.70 9.54 -11.93
C GLU A 132 -20.60 8.86 -10.87
N LEU A 133 -19.99 8.19 -9.91
CA LEU A 133 -20.68 7.55 -8.79
C LEU A 133 -21.44 8.57 -7.94
N GLU A 134 -20.80 9.70 -7.58
CA GLU A 134 -21.43 10.75 -6.79
C GLU A 134 -22.59 11.42 -7.56
N LYS A 135 -22.48 11.59 -8.88
CA LYS A 135 -23.61 12.05 -9.71
C LYS A 135 -24.79 11.08 -9.65
N LYS A 136 -24.55 9.77 -9.67
CA LYS A 136 -25.60 8.75 -9.51
C LYS A 136 -26.20 8.78 -8.10
N ASN A 137 -25.40 9.07 -7.07
CA ASN A 137 -25.89 9.25 -5.70
C ASN A 137 -26.86 10.43 -5.57
N VAL A 138 -26.65 11.53 -6.33
CA VAL A 138 -27.63 12.65 -6.41
C VAL A 138 -28.94 12.17 -6.99
N ILE A 139 -28.91 11.41 -8.09
CA ILE A 139 -30.13 10.84 -8.70
C ILE A 139 -30.84 9.92 -7.72
N MET A 140 -30.09 9.06 -7.01
CA MET A 140 -30.64 8.14 -6.02
C MET A 140 -31.27 8.88 -4.83
N ALA A 141 -30.66 9.99 -4.37
CA ALA A 141 -31.29 10.85 -3.38
C ALA A 141 -32.60 11.50 -3.89
N GLY A 142 -32.67 11.81 -5.18
CA GLY A 142 -33.90 12.27 -5.85
C GLY A 142 -35.01 11.24 -5.86
N MET A 143 -34.67 9.95 -5.95
CA MET A 143 -35.64 8.84 -5.90
C MET A 143 -36.43 8.77 -4.57
N ALA A 144 -35.95 9.45 -3.50
CA ALA A 144 -36.69 9.57 -2.24
C ALA A 144 -38.03 10.32 -2.37
N TYR A 145 -38.31 10.97 -3.49
CA TYR A 145 -39.60 11.59 -3.80
C TYR A 145 -40.56 10.65 -4.54
N VAL A 146 -40.07 9.52 -5.05
CA VAL A 146 -40.87 8.56 -5.82
C VAL A 146 -41.56 7.60 -4.86
N PRO A 147 -42.85 7.25 -5.11
CA PRO A 147 -43.53 6.20 -4.35
C PRO A 147 -42.82 4.86 -4.46
N THR A 148 -42.72 4.13 -3.33
CA THR A 148 -42.16 2.78 -3.30
C THR A 148 -43.25 1.73 -3.13
N ILE A 149 -43.17 0.66 -3.90
CA ILE A 149 -44.05 -0.51 -3.81
C ILE A 149 -43.20 -1.69 -3.35
N SER A 150 -43.61 -2.32 -2.25
CA SER A 150 -42.98 -3.54 -1.73
C SER A 150 -44.03 -4.65 -1.68
N ALA A 151 -43.69 -5.83 -2.16
CA ALA A 151 -44.49 -7.04 -2.00
C ALA A 151 -43.75 -8.02 -1.08
N PHE A 152 -44.48 -8.68 -0.20
CA PHE A 152 -43.89 -9.66 0.70
C PHE A 152 -44.76 -10.92 0.74
N TYR A 153 -44.10 -12.04 0.93
CA TYR A 153 -44.69 -13.33 1.23
C TYR A 153 -43.99 -13.89 2.48
N GLN A 154 -44.77 -14.15 3.50
CA GLN A 154 -44.26 -14.75 4.73
C GLN A 154 -44.98 -16.05 4.98
N TYR A 155 -44.25 -17.15 5.08
CA TYR A 155 -44.74 -18.43 5.49
C TYR A 155 -44.17 -18.77 6.86
N SER A 156 -45.07 -19.02 7.83
CA SER A 156 -44.72 -19.45 9.19
C SER A 156 -45.23 -20.84 9.42
N SER A 157 -44.29 -21.78 9.67
CA SER A 157 -44.62 -23.12 10.14
C SER A 157 -44.26 -23.21 11.64
N PRO A 158 -45.22 -23.44 12.53
CA PRO A 158 -44.91 -23.61 13.95
C PRO A 158 -44.06 -24.87 14.15
N ASN A 159 -42.86 -24.71 14.68
CA ASN A 159 -42.07 -25.86 15.13
C ASN A 159 -42.73 -26.48 16.35
N LYS A 160 -43.02 -27.78 16.30
CA LYS A 160 -43.55 -28.56 17.42
C LYS A 160 -42.51 -28.61 18.54
N TYR A 161 -42.59 -27.71 19.49
CA TYR A 161 -42.03 -27.99 20.82
C TYR A 161 -43.14 -28.55 21.71
N PHE A 162 -42.87 -29.73 22.24
CA PHE A 162 -43.74 -30.56 23.05
C PHE A 162 -44.26 -29.77 24.27
N SER A 163 -45.56 -29.47 24.30
CA SER A 163 -46.29 -29.17 25.52
C SER A 163 -47.72 -29.67 25.35
N GLY A 164 -48.10 -30.56 26.20
CA GLY A 164 -49.32 -31.36 26.12
C GLY A 164 -50.62 -30.60 26.28
N SER A 165 -51.09 -29.99 25.24
CA SER A 165 -52.48 -29.53 25.07
C SER A 165 -52.69 -29.32 23.57
N SER A 166 -53.74 -29.92 23.01
CA SER A 166 -54.14 -30.01 21.60
C SER A 166 -53.53 -29.02 20.63
N PRO A 167 -52.74 -29.44 19.65
CA PRO A 167 -52.15 -28.55 18.66
C PRO A 167 -53.19 -28.25 17.59
N MET A 168 -53.66 -27.03 17.58
CA MET A 168 -54.23 -26.47 16.36
C MET A 168 -53.06 -25.99 15.50
N GLU A 169 -52.54 -26.89 14.66
CA GLU A 169 -51.50 -26.55 13.68
C GLU A 169 -52.09 -25.61 12.62
N GLN A 170 -51.95 -24.32 12.84
CA GLN A 170 -52.35 -23.32 11.86
C GLN A 170 -51.09 -22.90 11.10
N GLN A 171 -50.85 -23.52 9.94
CA GLN A 171 -49.92 -23.02 8.98
C GLN A 171 -50.47 -21.70 8.42
N MET A 172 -49.76 -20.59 8.63
CA MET A 172 -50.20 -19.29 8.16
C MET A 172 -49.27 -18.79 7.07
N GLY A 173 -49.81 -18.64 5.87
CA GLY A 173 -49.15 -17.92 4.78
C GLY A 173 -49.79 -16.55 4.66
N VAL A 174 -48.95 -15.49 4.73
CA VAL A 174 -49.37 -14.13 4.55
C VAL A 174 -48.73 -13.56 3.30
N VAL A 175 -49.55 -13.03 2.41
CA VAL A 175 -49.14 -12.28 1.20
C VAL A 175 -49.59 -10.84 1.36
N GLY A 176 -48.72 -9.90 1.12
CA GLY A 176 -49.11 -8.51 1.20
C GLY A 176 -48.32 -7.62 0.21
N ALA A 177 -48.88 -6.47 -0.08
CA ALA A 177 -48.21 -5.40 -0.80
C ALA A 177 -48.36 -4.08 -0.03
N THR A 178 -47.29 -3.34 0.05
CA THR A 178 -47.27 -2.04 0.70
C THR A 178 -46.90 -0.98 -0.32
N LEU A 179 -47.72 0.06 -0.46
CA LEU A 179 -47.42 1.27 -1.22
C LEU A 179 -47.10 2.40 -0.25
N SER A 180 -45.87 2.94 -0.34
CA SER A 180 -45.46 4.08 0.48
C SER A 180 -45.31 5.32 -0.40
N ILE A 181 -46.13 6.33 -0.15
CA ILE A 181 -46.14 7.62 -0.88
C ILE A 181 -45.63 8.71 0.08
N PRO A 182 -44.44 9.25 -0.18
CA PRO A 182 -43.88 10.27 0.69
C PRO A 182 -44.50 11.64 0.41
N LEU A 183 -45.42 12.12 1.25
CA LEU A 183 -46.12 13.40 1.06
C LEU A 183 -45.34 14.60 1.58
N TRP A 184 -44.77 14.49 2.78
CA TRP A 184 -44.12 15.62 3.45
C TRP A 184 -42.85 15.15 4.19
N SER A 185 -41.77 15.96 4.16
CA SER A 185 -40.49 15.61 4.80
C SER A 185 -39.78 16.78 5.50
N SER A 186 -40.48 17.90 5.70
CA SER A 186 -39.92 19.09 6.39
C SER A 186 -38.54 19.52 5.84
N GLY A 187 -38.33 19.46 4.53
CA GLY A 187 -37.05 19.82 3.89
C GLY A 187 -35.95 18.76 3.94
N LYS A 188 -36.09 17.66 4.70
CA LYS A 188 -35.05 16.63 4.85
C LYS A 188 -34.55 16.07 3.51
N ARG A 189 -35.47 15.81 2.56
CA ARG A 189 -35.09 15.27 1.22
C ARG A 189 -34.36 16.31 0.38
N ALA A 190 -34.79 17.59 0.43
CA ALA A 190 -34.11 18.68 -0.28
C ALA A 190 -32.69 18.88 0.29
N ALA A 191 -32.53 18.84 1.60
CA ALA A 191 -31.23 18.91 2.26
C ALA A 191 -30.31 17.72 1.86
N ALA A 192 -30.85 16.50 1.81
CA ALA A 192 -30.10 15.32 1.39
C ALA A 192 -29.61 15.42 -0.07
N ILE A 193 -30.44 15.93 -0.98
CA ILE A 193 -30.01 16.17 -2.37
C ILE A 193 -28.91 17.24 -2.44
N THR A 194 -29.04 18.32 -1.64
CA THR A 194 -28.02 19.38 -1.59
C THR A 194 -26.70 18.84 -1.05
N GLU A 195 -26.73 18.01 0.00
CA GLU A 195 -25.56 17.31 0.55
C GLU A 195 -24.87 16.48 -0.55
N LYS A 196 -25.61 15.68 -1.31
CA LYS A 196 -25.04 14.87 -2.40
C LYS A 196 -24.50 15.72 -3.55
N LYS A 197 -25.12 16.87 -3.86
CA LYS A 197 -24.57 17.83 -4.83
C LYS A 197 -23.23 18.41 -4.36
N LEU A 198 -23.10 18.74 -3.07
CA LEU A 198 -21.82 19.19 -2.50
C LEU A 198 -20.74 18.09 -2.57
N ALA A 199 -21.12 16.83 -2.35
CA ALA A 199 -20.20 15.70 -2.52
C ALA A 199 -19.68 15.57 -3.97
N VAL A 200 -20.54 15.81 -4.98
CA VAL A 200 -20.11 15.88 -6.39
C VAL A 200 -19.09 17.00 -6.60
N MET A 201 -19.34 18.20 -6.07
CA MET A 201 -18.39 19.31 -6.19
C MET A 201 -17.07 19.02 -5.50
N SER A 202 -17.10 18.35 -4.35
CA SER A 202 -15.89 17.92 -3.64
C SER A 202 -15.10 16.86 -4.40
N ALA A 203 -15.78 15.96 -5.10
CA ALA A 203 -15.13 14.92 -5.91
C ALA A 203 -14.55 15.45 -7.23
N GLN A 204 -14.99 16.65 -7.66
CA GLN A 204 -14.50 17.31 -8.89
C GLN A 204 -13.25 18.17 -8.65
N ASN A 205 -13.00 18.57 -7.40
CA ASN A 205 -11.83 19.37 -6.96
C ASN A 205 -10.68 18.47 -6.52
#